data_f8675affb2c06bfcc919ffda116ddf28
#
_entry.id   f8675affb2c06bfcc919ffda116ddf28
#
_cell.length_a   1.000
_cell.length_b   1.000
_cell.length_c   1.000
_cell.angle_alpha   90.00
_cell.angle_beta   90.00
_cell.angle_gamma   90.00
#
_symmetry.space_group_name_H-M   'P 1'
#
loop_
_entity.id
_entity.type
_entity.pdbx_description
1 polymer ?
#
loop_
_entity_poly.entity_id
_entity_poly.type
_entity_poly.pdbx_seq_one_letter_code
_entity_poly.pdbx_strand_id
1 'polypeptide(L)'
;MKNRFLVGSAVFASSVALVGCGMLPGGDDKVITIWLMKDSVSAAYLDRFTEAYEKENPSVELEVQIQEWTGIGKKVMAALESDDSPDIIEVGNTQVAQYAESNGLRDLTLESVRDLGSEDWLPGLAEPGSINGSQFGIPWYAANRVVIYNKDLFAEAGIEELPKTRAEWLDITAQLDQGDQQGIYLAGQDWYTLSGFIWDENGELAVESGGEWEGRLDTPEAIRGMKFYKELQALGDGPKDSDEVKPEQEGEFAKGDIAQIIDTPNSAVQIEEKNPDLKGKLGFFPVPGKSAEAPGAVFTGGSDLIVPKNSSHRSAAVEVVKALAGEKWQTDLAKTMSYVPNKTTLADVIEGQEATAAMAVGAAEGRATPNSPKWANVELDNPIKPYMTAVLQGEDPKTAAAAADARISAALR
;
A
#
# COMPACT_ATOMS: atom_id res chain seq x y z
N MET A 1 46.75 41.09 33.89
CA MET A 1 47.12 40.99 35.32
C MET A 1 46.45 39.73 35.82
N LYS A 2 47.15 38.58 35.94
CA LYS A 2 47.81 38.06 37.14
C LYS A 2 46.83 38.03 38.32
N ASN A 3 46.39 36.91 38.88
CA ASN A 3 47.06 35.86 39.68
C ASN A 3 45.99 34.77 39.98
N ARG A 4 46.18 33.53 39.92
CA ARG A 4 46.95 32.45 40.59
C ARG A 4 46.65 32.27 42.10
N PHE A 5 46.47 30.98 42.44
CA PHE A 5 46.67 30.22 43.72
C PHE A 5 45.39 29.91 44.52
N LEU A 6 45.18 28.83 45.21
CA LEU A 6 45.89 27.57 45.49
C LEU A 6 44.87 26.58 46.17
N VAL A 7 44.93 25.33 45.83
CA VAL A 7 44.97 24.10 46.65
C VAL A 7 44.34 24.12 48.08
N GLY A 8 43.49 23.13 48.33
CA GLY A 8 43.08 22.71 49.66
C GLY A 8 42.44 21.31 49.60
N SER A 9 43.28 20.30 49.78
CA SER A 9 42.86 18.91 50.00
C SER A 9 42.25 18.77 51.42
N ALA A 10 41.08 18.19 51.53
CA ALA A 10 40.61 17.61 52.78
C ALA A 10 40.04 16.20 52.51
N VAL A 11 40.81 15.23 52.92
CA VAL A 11 40.39 13.82 53.07
C VAL A 11 39.45 13.76 54.28
N PHE A 12 38.24 13.23 54.08
CA PHE A 12 37.43 12.65 55.13
C PHE A 12 36.97 11.25 54.70
N ALA A 13 37.57 10.29 55.34
CA ALA A 13 37.07 8.91 55.34
C ALA A 13 35.92 8.83 56.33
N SER A 14 34.80 8.23 55.96
CA SER A 14 34.03 7.38 56.89
C SER A 14 32.77 6.79 56.24
N SER A 15 32.66 5.48 56.40
CA SER A 15 31.46 4.69 56.62
C SER A 15 30.73 4.16 55.41
N VAL A 16 31.12 2.95 55.02
CA VAL A 16 30.36 1.95 54.29
C VAL A 16 29.04 1.71 55.00
N ALA A 17 27.94 2.13 54.40
CA ALA A 17 26.61 1.58 54.60
C ALA A 17 26.26 0.77 53.37
N LEU A 18 26.43 -0.56 53.40
CA LEU A 18 25.86 -1.47 52.46
C LEU A 18 24.34 -1.46 52.60
N VAL A 19 23.67 -0.60 51.81
CA VAL A 19 22.28 -0.79 51.49
C VAL A 19 22.28 -1.64 50.21
N GLY A 20 22.04 -2.93 50.36
CA GLY A 20 21.77 -3.84 49.27
C GLY A 20 20.43 -3.46 48.65
N CYS A 21 20.43 -2.55 47.65
CA CYS A 21 19.41 -2.55 46.66
C CYS A 21 19.69 -3.75 45.75
N GLY A 22 18.83 -4.75 45.88
CA GLY A 22 18.77 -5.80 44.87
C GLY A 22 18.55 -5.16 43.51
N MET A 23 19.59 -5.09 42.70
CA MET A 23 19.44 -4.97 41.26
C MET A 23 18.73 -6.23 40.83
N LEU A 24 17.43 -6.15 40.59
CA LEU A 24 16.78 -7.04 39.63
C LEU A 24 17.62 -6.95 38.37
N PRO A 25 17.98 -8.08 37.72
CA PRO A 25 18.59 -8.00 36.41
C PRO A 25 17.54 -7.32 35.50
N GLY A 26 17.78 -6.06 35.14
CA GLY A 26 17.10 -5.44 34.03
C GLY A 26 17.39 -6.32 32.82
N GLY A 27 16.39 -6.99 32.29
CA GLY A 27 16.52 -7.59 30.98
C GLY A 27 16.92 -6.45 30.03
N ASP A 28 17.88 -6.71 29.14
CA ASP A 28 18.22 -5.74 28.09
C ASP A 28 16.91 -5.42 27.34
N ASP A 29 16.47 -4.16 27.45
CA ASP A 29 15.32 -3.68 26.72
C ASP A 29 15.59 -3.88 25.22
N LYS A 30 14.65 -4.57 24.53
CA LYS A 30 14.80 -4.89 23.11
C LYS A 30 14.10 -3.81 22.31
N VAL A 31 14.85 -3.08 21.51
CA VAL A 31 14.31 -2.17 20.50
C VAL A 31 13.99 -2.98 19.25
N ILE A 32 12.74 -3.03 18.85
CA ILE A 32 12.26 -3.70 17.64
C ILE A 32 12.02 -2.64 16.59
N THR A 33 12.85 -2.63 15.56
CA THR A 33 12.74 -1.69 14.43
C THR A 33 11.75 -2.23 13.39
N ILE A 34 10.73 -1.41 13.10
CA ILE A 34 9.66 -1.74 12.17
C ILE A 34 9.67 -0.73 11.01
N TRP A 35 9.82 -1.20 9.79
CA TRP A 35 9.58 -0.38 8.61
C TRP A 35 8.14 -0.51 8.16
N LEU A 36 7.40 0.60 8.19
CA LEU A 36 6.06 0.70 7.61
C LEU A 36 6.07 1.69 6.46
N MET A 37 5.22 1.47 5.49
CA MET A 37 5.14 2.34 4.34
C MET A 37 4.33 3.58 4.67
N LYS A 38 4.73 4.71 4.08
CA LYS A 38 4.01 5.97 4.19
C LYS A 38 2.55 5.74 3.79
N ASP A 39 1.67 6.29 4.58
CA ASP A 39 0.22 6.29 4.38
C ASP A 39 -0.48 4.91 4.50
N SER A 40 0.26 3.84 4.83
CA SER A 40 -0.32 2.53 5.11
C SER A 40 -1.16 2.50 6.37
N VAL A 41 -0.81 3.31 7.37
CA VAL A 41 -1.57 3.43 8.62
C VAL A 41 -1.57 4.87 9.12
N SER A 42 -2.62 5.27 9.84
CA SER A 42 -2.69 6.58 10.46
C SER A 42 -1.79 6.67 11.70
N ALA A 43 -1.31 7.87 12.03
CA ALA A 43 -0.55 8.12 13.24
C ALA A 43 -1.33 7.67 14.49
N ALA A 44 -2.63 7.92 14.53
CA ALA A 44 -3.48 7.51 15.64
C ALA A 44 -3.57 5.99 15.84
N TYR A 45 -3.52 5.20 14.76
CA TYR A 45 -3.43 3.74 14.86
C TYR A 45 -2.08 3.32 15.45
N LEU A 46 -0.97 3.90 14.96
CA LEU A 46 0.37 3.60 15.44
C LEU A 46 0.53 3.91 16.92
N ASP A 47 0.10 5.09 17.36
CA ASP A 47 0.17 5.49 18.76
C ASP A 47 -0.56 4.51 19.67
N ARG A 48 -1.79 4.09 19.29
CA ARG A 48 -2.56 3.11 20.05
C ARG A 48 -1.89 1.73 20.10
N PHE A 49 -1.36 1.29 18.94
CA PHE A 49 -0.67 0.00 18.86
C PHE A 49 0.58 0.00 19.74
N THR A 50 1.46 0.98 19.56
CA THR A 50 2.75 1.07 20.27
C THR A 50 2.52 1.16 21.77
N GLU A 51 1.67 2.10 22.23
CA GLU A 51 1.37 2.27 23.67
C GLU A 51 0.81 0.98 24.30
N ALA A 52 -0.13 0.32 23.62
CA ALA A 52 -0.73 -0.90 24.13
C ALA A 52 0.25 -2.07 24.15
N TYR A 53 1.05 -2.24 23.08
CA TYR A 53 2.00 -3.34 22.97
C TYR A 53 3.13 -3.22 24.00
N GLU A 54 3.74 -2.05 24.14
CA GLU A 54 4.81 -1.80 25.10
C GLU A 54 4.33 -1.91 26.55
N LYS A 55 3.10 -1.50 26.83
CA LYS A 55 2.48 -1.69 28.15
C LYS A 55 2.30 -3.17 28.51
N GLU A 56 1.91 -4.01 27.53
CA GLU A 56 1.76 -5.45 27.68
C GLU A 56 3.13 -6.16 27.71
N ASN A 57 4.17 -5.56 27.11
CA ASN A 57 5.53 -6.10 26.95
C ASN A 57 6.60 -5.10 27.42
N PRO A 58 6.75 -4.82 28.73
CA PRO A 58 7.59 -3.72 29.23
C PRO A 58 9.09 -3.84 28.96
N SER A 59 9.56 -4.96 28.43
CA SER A 59 10.96 -5.18 27.99
C SER A 59 11.17 -4.98 26.49
N VAL A 60 10.14 -4.47 25.78
CA VAL A 60 10.18 -4.23 24.33
C VAL A 60 9.83 -2.77 24.07
N GLU A 61 10.64 -2.09 23.29
CA GLU A 61 10.40 -0.79 22.71
C GLU A 61 10.20 -0.94 21.20
N LEU A 62 9.20 -0.28 20.63
CA LEU A 62 8.92 -0.32 19.20
C LEU A 62 9.42 0.96 18.52
N GLU A 63 10.39 0.84 17.64
CA GLU A 63 10.87 1.93 16.80
C GLU A 63 10.26 1.81 15.40
N VAL A 64 9.21 2.59 15.12
CA VAL A 64 8.57 2.61 13.80
C VAL A 64 9.25 3.64 12.90
N GLN A 65 9.74 3.20 11.77
CA GLN A 65 10.39 4.02 10.74
C GLN A 65 9.55 4.01 9.47
N ILE A 66 8.95 5.17 9.14
CA ILE A 66 8.14 5.31 7.93
C ILE A 66 9.04 5.38 6.68
N GLN A 67 8.68 4.60 5.67
CA GLN A 67 9.40 4.47 4.42
C GLN A 67 8.55 4.99 3.25
N GLU A 68 9.20 5.61 2.26
CA GLU A 68 8.54 5.99 1.02
C GLU A 68 8.40 4.78 0.08
N TRP A 69 7.29 4.66 -0.63
CA TRP A 69 7.08 3.60 -1.61
C TRP A 69 8.05 3.69 -2.79
N THR A 70 8.44 4.91 -3.19
CA THR A 70 9.36 5.14 -4.31
C THR A 70 10.73 4.56 -4.03
N GLY A 71 11.14 3.57 -4.81
CA GLY A 71 12.45 2.92 -4.70
C GLY A 71 12.58 1.93 -3.54
N ILE A 72 11.47 1.60 -2.85
CA ILE A 72 11.49 0.72 -1.67
C ILE A 72 12.05 -0.66 -1.98
N GLY A 73 11.77 -1.25 -3.13
CA GLY A 73 12.26 -2.57 -3.49
C GLY A 73 13.78 -2.69 -3.40
N LYS A 74 14.52 -1.70 -3.92
CA LYS A 74 15.99 -1.67 -3.80
C LYS A 74 16.45 -1.51 -2.36
N LYS A 75 15.74 -0.69 -1.58
CA LYS A 75 16.06 -0.45 -0.17
C LYS A 75 15.84 -1.71 0.67
N VAL A 76 14.73 -2.42 0.46
CA VAL A 76 14.45 -3.69 1.14
C VAL A 76 15.47 -4.75 0.77
N MET A 77 15.80 -4.94 -0.53
CA MET A 77 16.84 -5.89 -0.93
C MET A 77 18.17 -5.60 -0.24
N ALA A 78 18.60 -4.33 -0.18
CA ALA A 78 19.82 -3.95 0.52
C ALA A 78 19.75 -4.21 2.03
N ALA A 79 18.58 -3.96 2.66
CA ALA A 79 18.38 -4.25 4.08
C ALA A 79 18.44 -5.75 4.38
N LEU A 80 17.88 -6.61 3.52
CA LEU A 80 17.92 -8.06 3.67
C LEU A 80 19.34 -8.65 3.57
N GLU A 81 20.26 -7.95 2.92
CA GLU A 81 21.69 -8.32 2.82
C GLU A 81 22.54 -7.72 3.96
N SER A 82 22.00 -6.78 4.73
CA SER A 82 22.70 -6.06 5.79
C SER A 82 22.67 -6.80 7.12
N ASP A 83 23.76 -6.68 7.90
CA ASP A 83 23.78 -7.11 9.30
C ASP A 83 22.97 -6.16 10.22
N ASP A 84 22.65 -4.96 9.74
CA ASP A 84 21.84 -3.93 10.41
C ASP A 84 20.46 -3.84 9.75
N SER A 85 19.80 -4.98 9.61
CA SER A 85 18.47 -5.11 9.04
C SER A 85 17.39 -4.70 10.06
N PRO A 86 16.28 -4.03 9.66
CA PRO A 86 15.14 -3.88 10.54
C PRO A 86 14.58 -5.25 10.93
N ASP A 87 13.80 -5.28 12.00
CA ASP A 87 13.25 -6.54 12.51
C ASP A 87 11.96 -6.97 11.79
N ILE A 88 11.19 -5.98 11.33
CA ILE A 88 9.94 -6.20 10.58
C ILE A 88 9.89 -5.19 9.43
N ILE A 89 9.43 -5.65 8.28
CA ILE A 89 9.22 -4.78 7.12
C ILE A 89 7.83 -5.04 6.56
N GLU A 90 7.05 -3.98 6.35
CA GLU A 90 5.89 -4.00 5.47
C GLU A 90 6.36 -4.00 4.02
N VAL A 91 5.77 -4.87 3.20
CA VAL A 91 6.04 -4.96 1.77
C VAL A 91 4.75 -5.17 0.98
N GLY A 92 4.71 -4.71 -0.26
CA GLY A 92 3.63 -5.10 -1.17
C GLY A 92 3.63 -6.62 -1.36
N ASN A 93 2.45 -7.24 -1.31
CA ASN A 93 2.30 -8.69 -1.39
C ASN A 93 2.97 -9.27 -2.65
N THR A 94 2.92 -8.57 -3.79
CA THR A 94 3.52 -8.99 -5.06
C THR A 94 5.05 -9.11 -5.04
N GLN A 95 5.70 -8.52 -4.03
CA GLN A 95 7.16 -8.48 -3.92
C GLN A 95 7.73 -9.57 -3.00
N VAL A 96 6.90 -10.24 -2.19
CA VAL A 96 7.36 -11.24 -1.22
C VAL A 96 8.15 -12.37 -1.89
N ALA A 97 7.71 -12.84 -3.05
CA ALA A 97 8.38 -13.90 -3.79
C ALA A 97 9.85 -13.55 -4.11
N GLN A 98 10.12 -12.33 -4.57
CA GLN A 98 11.48 -11.85 -4.86
C GLN A 98 12.36 -11.84 -3.60
N TYR A 99 11.82 -11.37 -2.49
CA TYR A 99 12.56 -11.31 -1.23
C TYR A 99 12.81 -12.69 -0.65
N ALA A 100 11.87 -13.63 -0.81
CA ALA A 100 12.05 -15.02 -0.41
C ALA A 100 13.12 -15.72 -1.26
N GLU A 101 13.14 -15.49 -2.58
CA GLU A 101 14.15 -16.04 -3.49
C GLU A 101 15.57 -15.55 -3.17
N SER A 102 15.73 -14.34 -2.63
CA SER A 102 17.03 -13.84 -2.16
C SER A 102 17.55 -14.58 -0.92
N ASN A 103 16.74 -15.49 -0.34
CA ASN A 103 17.00 -16.16 0.94
C ASN A 103 17.19 -15.18 2.11
N GLY A 104 16.66 -13.96 2.00
CA GLY A 104 16.75 -12.90 3.01
C GLY A 104 15.65 -12.98 4.08
N LEU A 105 14.62 -13.81 3.89
CA LEU A 105 13.45 -13.88 4.77
C LEU A 105 13.48 -15.08 5.72
N ARG A 106 12.87 -14.90 6.89
CA ARG A 106 12.55 -15.98 7.82
C ARG A 106 11.31 -16.73 7.31
N ASP A 107 11.38 -18.06 7.34
CA ASP A 107 10.21 -18.92 7.15
C ASP A 107 9.31 -18.84 8.40
N LEU A 108 8.04 -18.44 8.18
CA LEU A 108 7.01 -18.23 9.20
C LEU A 108 5.88 -19.25 9.11
N THR A 109 6.08 -20.34 8.36
CA THR A 109 5.05 -21.38 8.12
C THR A 109 4.49 -21.95 9.42
N LEU A 110 5.37 -22.26 10.38
CA LEU A 110 4.94 -22.85 11.65
C LEU A 110 4.09 -21.87 12.46
N GLU A 111 4.51 -20.62 12.54
CA GLU A 111 3.80 -19.55 13.24
C GLU A 111 2.46 -19.25 12.58
N SER A 112 2.41 -19.29 11.25
CA SER A 112 1.18 -19.07 10.47
C SER A 112 0.09 -20.10 10.81
N VAL A 113 0.46 -21.38 10.86
CA VAL A 113 -0.48 -22.47 11.15
C VAL A 113 -0.83 -22.53 12.63
N ARG A 114 0.16 -22.43 13.51
CA ARG A 114 -0.02 -22.65 14.95
C ARG A 114 -0.64 -21.46 15.67
N ASP A 115 -0.22 -20.23 15.31
CA ASP A 115 -0.47 -19.04 16.10
C ASP A 115 -1.38 -18.02 15.41
N LEU A 116 -1.38 -17.99 14.07
CA LEU A 116 -2.06 -16.96 13.29
C LEU A 116 -3.35 -17.43 12.61
N GLY A 117 -3.66 -18.74 12.67
CA GLY A 117 -4.89 -19.29 12.06
C GLY A 117 -4.93 -19.04 10.55
N SER A 118 -3.86 -19.50 9.86
CA SER A 118 -3.72 -19.27 8.41
C SER A 118 -4.79 -19.96 7.57
N GLU A 119 -5.52 -20.92 8.14
CA GLU A 119 -6.68 -21.57 7.51
C GLU A 119 -7.84 -20.60 7.25
N ASP A 120 -7.93 -19.50 8.02
CA ASP A 120 -8.98 -18.49 7.89
C ASP A 120 -8.53 -17.30 7.02
N TRP A 121 -7.27 -17.27 6.58
CA TRP A 121 -6.78 -16.16 5.76
C TRP A 121 -7.49 -16.08 4.41
N LEU A 122 -7.63 -14.85 3.91
CA LEU A 122 -8.09 -14.61 2.54
C LEU A 122 -7.06 -15.16 1.55
N PRO A 123 -7.44 -16.12 0.68
CA PRO A 123 -6.49 -16.77 -0.23
C PRO A 123 -5.68 -15.77 -1.09
N GLY A 124 -6.35 -14.76 -1.64
CA GLY A 124 -5.70 -13.73 -2.47
C GLY A 124 -4.64 -12.89 -1.75
N LEU A 125 -4.67 -12.87 -0.40
CA LEU A 125 -3.62 -12.24 0.43
C LEU A 125 -2.55 -13.23 0.87
N ALA A 126 -2.93 -14.47 1.17
CA ALA A 126 -2.01 -15.47 1.69
C ALA A 126 -1.10 -16.07 0.60
N GLU A 127 -1.66 -16.29 -0.61
CA GLU A 127 -0.95 -16.93 -1.71
C GLU A 127 0.33 -16.20 -2.15
N PRO A 128 0.34 -14.85 -2.31
CA PRO A 128 1.56 -14.13 -2.69
C PRO A 128 2.71 -14.26 -1.68
N GLY A 129 2.37 -14.40 -0.40
CA GLY A 129 3.33 -14.60 0.70
C GLY A 129 3.84 -16.05 0.83
N SER A 130 3.27 -17.00 0.06
CA SER A 130 3.58 -18.43 0.13
C SER A 130 4.40 -18.88 -1.08
N ILE A 131 5.64 -19.28 -0.84
CA ILE A 131 6.57 -19.72 -1.88
C ILE A 131 6.98 -21.18 -1.64
N ASN A 132 6.72 -22.05 -2.60
CA ASN A 132 7.04 -23.49 -2.52
C ASN A 132 6.48 -24.18 -1.26
N GLY A 133 5.32 -23.75 -0.77
CA GLY A 133 4.67 -24.29 0.40
C GLY A 133 5.19 -23.76 1.74
N SER A 134 6.13 -22.82 1.74
CA SER A 134 6.57 -22.08 2.92
C SER A 134 5.97 -20.68 2.93
N GLN A 135 5.53 -20.20 4.09
CA GLN A 135 4.99 -18.85 4.29
C GLN A 135 6.08 -17.89 4.74
N PHE A 136 6.36 -16.87 3.94
CA PHE A 136 7.37 -15.85 4.22
C PHE A 136 6.76 -14.47 4.52
N GLY A 137 5.64 -14.13 3.89
CA GLY A 137 4.87 -12.91 4.14
C GLY A 137 3.62 -13.24 4.96
N ILE A 138 3.39 -12.51 6.04
CA ILE A 138 2.16 -12.63 6.83
C ILE A 138 1.17 -11.60 6.30
N PRO A 139 0.01 -12.02 5.78
CA PRO A 139 -1.02 -11.11 5.30
C PRO A 139 -1.39 -10.07 6.35
N TRP A 140 -1.29 -8.79 5.99
CA TRP A 140 -1.63 -7.72 6.92
C TRP A 140 -2.96 -7.08 6.58
N TYR A 141 -3.13 -6.56 5.37
CA TYR A 141 -4.42 -6.05 4.90
C TYR A 141 -4.52 -6.12 3.39
N ALA A 142 -5.76 -6.07 2.87
CA ALA A 142 -6.04 -5.87 1.46
C ALA A 142 -6.81 -4.58 1.21
N ALA A 143 -6.58 -4.03 0.02
CA ALA A 143 -7.39 -2.96 -0.53
C ALA A 143 -7.43 -3.07 -2.05
N ASN A 144 -8.55 -2.65 -2.64
CA ASN A 144 -8.65 -2.37 -4.06
C ASN A 144 -9.10 -0.94 -4.29
N ARG A 145 -8.82 -0.43 -5.48
CA ARG A 145 -9.17 0.95 -5.83
C ARG A 145 -10.68 1.12 -5.96
N VAL A 146 -11.14 2.26 -5.50
CA VAL A 146 -12.49 2.79 -5.67
C VAL A 146 -12.40 4.21 -6.21
N VAL A 147 -13.50 4.78 -6.63
CA VAL A 147 -13.59 6.21 -6.85
C VAL A 147 -13.99 6.87 -5.54
N ILE A 148 -13.16 7.82 -5.09
CA ILE A 148 -13.45 8.71 -3.95
C ILE A 148 -13.94 10.03 -4.55
N TYR A 149 -15.11 10.53 -4.11
CA TYR A 149 -15.68 11.74 -4.67
C TYR A 149 -16.14 12.73 -3.60
N ASN A 150 -16.17 14.01 -3.97
CA ASN A 150 -16.69 15.09 -3.14
C ASN A 150 -18.22 15.20 -3.32
N LYS A 151 -18.99 14.83 -2.29
CA LYS A 151 -20.45 14.84 -2.28
C LYS A 151 -21.04 16.24 -2.54
N ASP A 152 -20.37 17.29 -2.04
CA ASP A 152 -20.84 18.66 -2.22
C ASP A 152 -20.76 19.08 -3.71
N LEU A 153 -19.61 18.79 -4.37
CA LEU A 153 -19.42 19.13 -5.78
C LEU A 153 -20.38 18.33 -6.70
N PHE A 154 -20.65 17.07 -6.38
CA PHE A 154 -21.65 16.28 -7.10
C PHE A 154 -23.07 16.86 -6.93
N ALA A 155 -23.45 17.23 -5.71
CA ALA A 155 -24.74 17.85 -5.42
C ALA A 155 -24.88 19.23 -6.10
N GLU A 156 -23.85 20.07 -6.09
CA GLU A 156 -23.83 21.37 -6.77
C GLU A 156 -23.97 21.24 -8.29
N ALA A 157 -23.41 20.18 -8.88
CA ALA A 157 -23.59 19.84 -10.29
C ALA A 157 -24.96 19.18 -10.60
N GLY A 158 -25.79 18.89 -9.57
CA GLY A 158 -27.09 18.24 -9.73
C GLY A 158 -27.01 16.76 -10.06
N ILE A 159 -25.90 16.10 -9.69
CA ILE A 159 -25.70 14.66 -9.90
C ILE A 159 -26.32 13.92 -8.72
N GLU A 160 -27.44 13.25 -8.97
CA GLU A 160 -28.21 12.50 -7.94
C GLU A 160 -27.88 10.99 -7.96
N GLU A 161 -27.48 10.45 -9.12
CA GLU A 161 -27.14 9.03 -9.28
C GLU A 161 -25.65 8.87 -9.64
N LEU A 162 -25.00 7.91 -8.98
CA LEU A 162 -23.62 7.57 -9.26
C LEU A 162 -23.53 6.76 -10.56
N PRO A 163 -22.43 6.92 -11.34
CA PRO A 163 -22.27 6.25 -12.63
C PRO A 163 -22.10 4.75 -12.45
N LYS A 164 -22.76 3.97 -13.29
CA LYS A 164 -22.65 2.50 -13.33
C LYS A 164 -21.81 2.01 -14.49
N THR A 165 -21.63 2.85 -15.51
CA THR A 165 -20.86 2.54 -16.71
C THR A 165 -19.76 3.56 -16.94
N ARG A 166 -18.70 3.17 -17.67
CA ARG A 166 -17.62 4.07 -18.08
C ARG A 166 -18.14 5.25 -18.90
N ALA A 167 -19.17 5.06 -19.73
CA ALA A 167 -19.75 6.13 -20.52
C ALA A 167 -20.44 7.16 -19.62
N GLU A 168 -21.30 6.72 -18.69
CA GLU A 168 -21.90 7.60 -17.69
C GLU A 168 -20.85 8.31 -16.84
N TRP A 169 -19.76 7.61 -16.50
CA TRP A 169 -18.68 8.19 -15.70
C TRP A 169 -17.94 9.31 -16.45
N LEU A 170 -17.61 9.12 -17.73
CA LEU A 170 -17.03 10.19 -18.56
C LEU A 170 -17.98 11.39 -18.66
N ASP A 171 -19.28 11.16 -18.89
CA ASP A 171 -20.27 12.23 -19.01
C ASP A 171 -20.38 13.04 -17.69
N ILE A 172 -20.47 12.37 -16.55
CA ILE A 172 -20.51 13.00 -15.23
C ILE A 172 -19.20 13.73 -14.93
N THR A 173 -18.06 13.11 -15.21
CA THR A 173 -16.75 13.74 -15.00
C THR A 173 -16.58 14.99 -15.84
N ALA A 174 -17.03 14.97 -17.11
CA ALA A 174 -17.02 16.15 -17.98
C ALA A 174 -18.00 17.25 -17.51
N GLN A 175 -19.12 16.88 -16.89
CA GLN A 175 -20.04 17.83 -16.26
C GLN A 175 -19.41 18.51 -15.04
N LEU A 176 -18.58 17.79 -14.29
CA LEU A 176 -17.86 18.29 -13.12
C LEU A 176 -16.61 19.11 -13.47
N ASP A 177 -16.06 18.95 -14.68
CA ASP A 177 -14.87 19.66 -15.17
C ASP A 177 -15.27 21.06 -15.69
N GLN A 178 -15.45 22.02 -14.77
CA GLN A 178 -15.97 23.35 -15.09
C GLN A 178 -15.14 24.46 -14.41
N GLY A 179 -14.64 25.38 -15.20
CA GLY A 179 -13.90 26.55 -14.70
C GLY A 179 -12.59 26.17 -14.06
N ASP A 180 -12.43 26.46 -12.76
CA ASP A 180 -11.27 26.08 -11.96
C ASP A 180 -11.45 24.72 -11.27
N GLN A 181 -12.63 24.09 -11.38
CA GLN A 181 -12.93 22.79 -10.82
C GLN A 181 -12.51 21.68 -11.78
N GLN A 182 -11.83 20.68 -11.28
CA GLN A 182 -11.43 19.48 -12.02
C GLN A 182 -12.47 18.38 -11.85
N GLY A 183 -12.87 17.75 -12.95
CA GLY A 183 -13.76 16.60 -12.92
C GLY A 183 -13.13 15.40 -12.20
N ILE A 184 -11.83 15.20 -12.40
CA ILE A 184 -11.03 14.17 -11.73
C ILE A 184 -9.57 14.60 -11.67
N TYR A 185 -8.87 14.28 -10.60
CA TYR A 185 -7.42 14.28 -10.61
C TYR A 185 -6.94 12.85 -10.86
N LEU A 186 -6.31 12.64 -12.00
CA LEU A 186 -5.74 11.34 -12.38
C LEU A 186 -4.30 11.55 -12.83
N ALA A 187 -3.35 11.09 -12.03
CA ALA A 187 -1.92 11.16 -12.34
C ALA A 187 -1.58 10.35 -13.59
N GLY A 188 -0.73 10.87 -14.47
CA GLY A 188 -0.44 10.26 -15.78
C GLY A 188 0.28 8.92 -15.73
N GLN A 189 0.78 8.50 -14.57
CA GLN A 189 1.52 7.26 -14.36
C GLN A 189 0.89 6.35 -13.30
N ASP A 190 -0.40 6.51 -12.97
CA ASP A 190 -1.13 5.56 -12.12
C ASP A 190 -1.40 4.26 -12.90
N TRP A 191 -0.37 3.43 -12.97
CA TRP A 191 -0.38 2.19 -13.73
C TRP A 191 -1.28 1.11 -13.13
N TYR A 192 -1.58 1.16 -11.84
CA TYR A 192 -2.53 0.26 -11.20
C TYR A 192 -3.95 0.51 -11.70
N THR A 193 -4.36 1.79 -11.80
CA THR A 193 -5.64 2.17 -12.42
C THR A 193 -5.67 1.79 -13.90
N LEU A 194 -4.59 2.03 -14.66
CA LEU A 194 -4.49 1.59 -16.05
C LEU A 194 -4.64 0.08 -16.17
N SER A 195 -4.03 -0.70 -15.27
CA SER A 195 -4.14 -2.16 -15.28
C SER A 195 -5.59 -2.61 -15.20
N GLY A 196 -6.40 -2.01 -14.33
CA GLY A 196 -7.84 -2.26 -14.23
C GLY A 196 -8.55 -1.99 -15.57
N PHE A 197 -8.26 -0.88 -16.22
CA PHE A 197 -8.88 -0.56 -17.51
C PHE A 197 -8.46 -1.51 -18.66
N ILE A 198 -7.23 -2.02 -18.61
CA ILE A 198 -6.75 -3.05 -19.56
C ILE A 198 -7.50 -4.37 -19.32
N TRP A 199 -7.60 -4.80 -18.07
CA TRP A 199 -8.29 -6.06 -17.72
C TRP A 199 -9.78 -6.02 -18.05
N ASP A 200 -10.45 -4.89 -17.83
CA ASP A 200 -11.86 -4.71 -18.17
C ASP A 200 -12.11 -4.76 -19.69
N GLU A 201 -11.08 -4.50 -20.50
CA GLU A 201 -11.08 -4.75 -21.95
C GLU A 201 -10.72 -6.19 -22.32
N ASN A 202 -10.52 -7.10 -21.36
CA ASN A 202 -9.98 -8.44 -21.51
C ASN A 202 -8.53 -8.47 -22.05
N GLY A 203 -7.77 -7.42 -21.79
CA GLY A 203 -6.34 -7.35 -22.04
C GLY A 203 -5.52 -7.90 -20.88
N GLU A 204 -4.22 -8.05 -21.10
CA GLU A 204 -3.25 -8.49 -20.11
C GLU A 204 -2.03 -7.57 -20.11
N LEU A 205 -1.33 -7.47 -18.96
CA LEU A 205 -0.06 -6.75 -18.88
C LEU A 205 1.08 -7.60 -19.45
N ALA A 206 1.08 -8.89 -19.14
CA ALA A 206 1.98 -9.88 -19.69
C ALA A 206 1.32 -11.27 -19.63
N VAL A 207 1.74 -12.19 -20.49
CA VAL A 207 1.27 -13.57 -20.51
C VAL A 207 2.44 -14.54 -20.60
N GLU A 208 2.26 -15.72 -20.03
CA GLU A 208 3.19 -16.84 -20.20
C GLU A 208 2.78 -17.65 -21.43
N SER A 209 3.73 -17.90 -22.32
CA SER A 209 3.55 -18.74 -23.49
C SER A 209 4.79 -19.59 -23.72
N GLY A 210 4.62 -20.90 -23.66
CA GLY A 210 5.73 -21.84 -23.91
C GLY A 210 6.87 -21.78 -22.87
N GLY A 211 6.60 -21.32 -21.68
CA GLY A 211 7.59 -21.17 -20.61
C GLY A 211 8.33 -19.81 -20.64
N GLU A 212 7.94 -18.92 -21.53
CA GLU A 212 8.46 -17.56 -21.61
C GLU A 212 7.34 -16.54 -21.35
N TRP A 213 7.66 -15.47 -20.66
CA TRP A 213 6.76 -14.35 -20.41
C TRP A 213 6.93 -13.27 -21.47
N GLU A 214 5.83 -12.74 -21.95
CA GLU A 214 5.79 -11.67 -22.97
C GLU A 214 4.90 -10.53 -22.51
N GLY A 215 5.35 -9.26 -22.63
CA GLY A 215 4.52 -8.07 -22.47
C GLY A 215 3.38 -8.03 -23.49
N ARG A 216 2.23 -7.43 -23.11
CA ARG A 216 0.99 -7.44 -23.91
C ARG A 216 0.29 -6.07 -24.01
N LEU A 217 1.01 -5.00 -23.82
CA LEU A 217 0.45 -3.64 -23.89
C LEU A 217 0.13 -3.21 -25.31
N ASP A 218 0.72 -3.86 -26.33
CA ASP A 218 0.50 -3.57 -27.76
C ASP A 218 -0.77 -4.23 -28.35
N THR A 219 -1.47 -5.04 -27.53
CA THR A 219 -2.72 -5.70 -27.96
C THR A 219 -3.85 -4.68 -28.15
N PRO A 220 -4.81 -4.96 -29.05
CA PRO A 220 -5.96 -4.08 -29.22
C PRO A 220 -6.74 -3.83 -27.92
N GLU A 221 -6.82 -4.82 -27.04
CA GLU A 221 -7.47 -4.77 -25.73
C GLU A 221 -6.75 -3.78 -24.81
N ALA A 222 -5.44 -3.92 -24.62
CA ALA A 222 -4.63 -3.04 -23.79
C ALA A 222 -4.64 -1.60 -24.33
N ILE A 223 -4.58 -1.42 -25.64
CA ILE A 223 -4.68 -0.10 -26.28
C ILE A 223 -6.04 0.54 -26.01
N ARG A 224 -7.16 -0.21 -25.97
CA ARG A 224 -8.47 0.35 -25.61
C ARG A 224 -8.49 0.79 -24.15
N GLY A 225 -7.92 0.03 -23.24
CA GLY A 225 -7.76 0.44 -21.83
C GLY A 225 -6.97 1.74 -21.68
N MET A 226 -5.84 1.85 -22.39
CA MET A 226 -5.04 3.09 -22.38
C MET A 226 -5.77 4.29 -23.02
N LYS A 227 -6.58 4.07 -24.05
CA LYS A 227 -7.40 5.16 -24.64
C LYS A 227 -8.42 5.67 -23.65
N PHE A 228 -9.12 4.79 -22.93
CA PHE A 228 -10.06 5.17 -21.89
C PHE A 228 -9.35 5.95 -20.77
N TYR A 229 -8.18 5.48 -20.33
CA TYR A 229 -7.35 6.20 -19.35
C TYR A 229 -7.06 7.63 -19.81
N LYS A 230 -6.65 7.80 -21.07
CA LYS A 230 -6.34 9.12 -21.67
C LYS A 230 -7.57 10.02 -21.75
N GLU A 231 -8.74 9.47 -22.10
CA GLU A 231 -9.99 10.23 -22.15
C GLU A 231 -10.40 10.73 -20.76
N LEU A 232 -10.31 9.86 -19.74
CA LEU A 232 -10.63 10.22 -18.37
C LEU A 232 -9.61 11.22 -17.79
N GLN A 233 -8.32 11.00 -18.00
CA GLN A 233 -7.25 11.89 -17.52
C GLN A 233 -7.36 13.31 -18.10
N ALA A 234 -7.90 13.46 -19.31
CA ALA A 234 -8.09 14.76 -19.96
C ALA A 234 -9.22 15.60 -19.34
N LEU A 235 -9.99 15.07 -18.38
CA LEU A 235 -11.05 15.77 -17.64
C LEU A 235 -10.56 16.31 -16.28
N GLY A 236 -9.27 16.61 -16.21
CA GLY A 236 -8.62 17.24 -15.07
C GLY A 236 -7.17 17.58 -15.37
N ASP A 237 -6.47 18.16 -14.39
CA ASP A 237 -5.13 18.73 -14.54
C ASP A 237 -4.02 17.83 -13.96
N GLY A 238 -4.28 16.53 -13.76
CA GLY A 238 -3.27 15.58 -13.31
C GLY A 238 -2.03 15.61 -14.22
N PRO A 239 -0.80 15.67 -13.67
CA PRO A 239 0.42 15.73 -14.46
C PRO A 239 0.61 14.43 -15.28
N LYS A 240 1.01 14.55 -16.55
CA LYS A 240 1.09 13.43 -17.49
C LYS A 240 2.33 12.55 -17.28
N ASP A 241 3.31 13.03 -16.55
CA ASP A 241 4.64 12.44 -16.37
C ASP A 241 4.99 12.12 -14.89
N SER A 242 3.98 12.09 -14.05
CA SER A 242 4.10 11.79 -12.63
C SER A 242 3.12 10.69 -12.21
N ASP A 243 3.46 9.98 -11.14
CA ASP A 243 2.57 9.05 -10.47
C ASP A 243 1.73 9.75 -9.39
N GLU A 244 0.91 8.98 -8.69
CA GLU A 244 0.01 9.45 -7.63
C GLU A 244 0.73 9.97 -6.38
N VAL A 245 2.04 9.72 -6.27
CA VAL A 245 2.86 10.08 -5.09
C VAL A 245 3.42 11.50 -5.19
N LYS A 246 3.69 12.01 -6.41
CA LYS A 246 4.28 13.35 -6.63
C LYS A 246 3.69 14.06 -7.84
N PRO A 247 2.79 15.03 -7.63
CA PRO A 247 2.20 15.46 -6.33
C PRO A 247 1.35 14.37 -5.68
N GLU A 248 1.31 14.33 -4.34
CA GLU A 248 0.40 13.43 -3.63
C GLU A 248 -1.05 13.74 -4.00
N GLN A 249 -1.77 12.77 -4.57
CA GLN A 249 -3.13 13.01 -5.03
C GLN A 249 -4.10 13.38 -3.91
N GLU A 250 -3.91 12.86 -2.70
CA GLU A 250 -4.72 13.21 -1.52
C GLU A 250 -4.50 14.68 -1.13
N GLY A 251 -3.26 15.17 -1.26
CA GLY A 251 -2.93 16.58 -1.04
C GLY A 251 -3.53 17.50 -2.08
N GLU A 252 -3.59 17.07 -3.34
CA GLU A 252 -4.26 17.80 -4.42
C GLU A 252 -5.77 17.83 -4.18
N PHE A 253 -6.39 16.66 -3.92
CA PHE A 253 -7.82 16.58 -3.63
C PHE A 253 -8.23 17.42 -2.40
N ALA A 254 -7.40 17.46 -1.37
CA ALA A 254 -7.66 18.22 -0.16
C ALA A 254 -7.75 19.74 -0.37
N LYS A 255 -7.34 20.27 -1.55
CA LYS A 255 -7.54 21.69 -1.91
C LYS A 255 -9.02 22.03 -2.10
N GLY A 256 -9.87 21.04 -2.42
CA GLY A 256 -11.32 21.16 -2.45
C GLY A 256 -11.92 21.49 -3.81
N ASP A 257 -11.11 21.64 -4.86
CA ASP A 257 -11.51 21.94 -6.24
C ASP A 257 -11.52 20.71 -7.17
N ILE A 258 -11.23 19.53 -6.64
CA ILE A 258 -11.23 18.26 -7.35
C ILE A 258 -12.48 17.47 -6.97
N ALA A 259 -13.24 17.02 -7.97
CA ALA A 259 -14.47 16.28 -7.75
C ALA A 259 -14.24 14.80 -7.44
N GLN A 260 -13.21 14.17 -8.02
CA GLN A 260 -12.95 12.73 -7.90
C GLN A 260 -11.47 12.41 -7.95
N ILE A 261 -11.08 11.30 -7.28
CA ILE A 261 -9.81 10.57 -7.47
C ILE A 261 -10.10 9.07 -7.50
N ILE A 262 -9.14 8.30 -8.01
CA ILE A 262 -9.17 6.83 -7.97
C ILE A 262 -8.08 6.38 -7.01
N ASP A 263 -8.48 5.81 -5.87
CA ASP A 263 -7.52 5.35 -4.86
C ASP A 263 -8.10 4.25 -3.98
N THR A 264 -7.30 3.77 -3.04
CA THR A 264 -7.78 2.93 -1.95
C THR A 264 -8.53 3.78 -0.92
N PRO A 265 -9.56 3.25 -0.25
CA PRO A 265 -10.44 4.05 0.61
C PRO A 265 -9.75 4.75 1.79
N ASN A 266 -8.60 4.24 2.24
CA ASN A 266 -7.83 4.88 3.32
C ASN A 266 -7.36 6.30 2.95
N SER A 267 -7.23 6.64 1.67
CA SER A 267 -6.90 7.99 1.22
C SER A 267 -7.92 9.04 1.68
N ALA A 268 -9.17 8.63 1.89
CA ALA A 268 -10.19 9.52 2.48
C ALA A 268 -9.80 10.00 3.89
N VAL A 269 -9.20 9.14 4.70
CA VAL A 269 -8.71 9.52 6.05
C VAL A 269 -7.65 10.60 5.94
N GLN A 270 -6.71 10.44 5.01
CA GLN A 270 -5.62 11.39 4.79
C GLN A 270 -6.11 12.72 4.22
N ILE A 271 -7.08 12.67 3.31
CA ILE A 271 -7.74 13.87 2.76
C ILE A 271 -8.42 14.65 3.89
N GLU A 272 -9.17 13.98 4.77
CA GLU A 272 -9.84 14.59 5.91
C GLU A 272 -8.85 15.13 6.96
N GLU A 273 -7.70 14.49 7.15
CA GLU A 273 -6.62 15.00 8.01
C GLU A 273 -5.98 16.27 7.44
N LYS A 274 -5.76 16.32 6.12
CA LYS A 274 -5.20 17.48 5.41
C LYS A 274 -6.21 18.64 5.29
N ASN A 275 -7.50 18.32 5.13
CA ASN A 275 -8.59 19.30 5.06
C ASN A 275 -9.80 18.85 5.89
N PRO A 276 -9.87 19.25 7.17
CA PRO A 276 -11.00 18.88 8.05
C PRO A 276 -12.37 19.36 7.58
N ASP A 277 -12.45 20.34 6.67
CA ASP A 277 -13.72 20.82 6.11
C ASP A 277 -14.37 19.81 5.15
N LEU A 278 -13.60 18.80 4.69
CA LEU A 278 -14.09 17.69 3.87
C LEU A 278 -14.62 16.52 4.71
N LYS A 279 -14.51 16.58 6.02
CA LYS A 279 -14.96 15.50 6.90
C LYS A 279 -16.44 15.20 6.75
N GLY A 280 -16.75 13.94 6.41
CA GLY A 280 -18.11 13.46 6.16
C GLY A 280 -18.69 13.87 4.79
N LYS A 281 -17.90 14.56 3.95
CA LYS A 281 -18.30 14.98 2.59
C LYS A 281 -17.74 14.08 1.49
N LEU A 282 -16.95 13.09 1.84
CA LEU A 282 -16.42 12.12 0.90
C LEU A 282 -17.41 10.97 0.73
N GLY A 283 -17.54 10.50 -0.49
CA GLY A 283 -18.31 9.33 -0.85
C GLY A 283 -17.47 8.37 -1.68
N PHE A 284 -17.99 7.16 -1.87
CA PHE A 284 -17.28 6.08 -2.54
C PHE A 284 -18.19 5.38 -3.53
N PHE A 285 -17.65 5.03 -4.69
CA PHE A 285 -18.32 4.09 -5.59
C PHE A 285 -17.28 3.19 -6.27
N PRO A 286 -17.67 1.96 -6.67
CA PRO A 286 -16.77 1.06 -7.37
C PRO A 286 -16.38 1.68 -8.72
N VAL A 287 -15.16 1.43 -9.19
CA VAL A 287 -14.75 1.84 -10.53
C VAL A 287 -15.76 1.30 -11.55
N PRO A 288 -16.40 2.16 -12.37
CA PRO A 288 -17.43 1.72 -13.30
C PRO A 288 -16.90 0.83 -14.41
N GLY A 289 -17.64 -0.25 -14.73
CA GLY A 289 -17.33 -1.14 -15.83
C GLY A 289 -17.85 -0.63 -17.18
N LYS A 290 -17.71 -1.46 -18.21
CA LYS A 290 -18.25 -1.18 -19.56
C LYS A 290 -19.77 -1.29 -19.60
N SER A 291 -20.35 -2.09 -18.71
CA SER A 291 -21.79 -2.28 -18.58
C SER A 291 -22.23 -2.14 -17.13
N ALA A 292 -23.51 -1.90 -16.92
CA ALA A 292 -24.08 -1.75 -15.57
C ALA A 292 -24.22 -3.10 -14.81
N GLU A 293 -24.04 -4.23 -15.49
CA GLU A 293 -24.15 -5.56 -14.89
C GLU A 293 -22.90 -5.97 -14.09
N ALA A 294 -21.74 -5.36 -14.39
CA ALA A 294 -20.49 -5.65 -13.71
C ALA A 294 -19.68 -4.36 -13.44
N PRO A 295 -19.03 -4.25 -12.28
CA PRO A 295 -18.07 -3.17 -12.02
C PRO A 295 -16.89 -3.30 -12.95
N GLY A 296 -16.08 -2.25 -13.05
CA GLY A 296 -14.79 -2.30 -13.73
C GLY A 296 -13.79 -3.18 -12.99
N ALA A 297 -12.92 -3.83 -13.74
CA ALA A 297 -11.80 -4.54 -13.15
C ALA A 297 -10.87 -3.56 -12.42
N VAL A 298 -10.36 -3.98 -11.28
CA VAL A 298 -9.46 -3.19 -10.44
C VAL A 298 -8.27 -4.02 -10.00
N PHE A 299 -7.15 -3.34 -9.78
CA PHE A 299 -6.03 -3.95 -9.09
C PHE A 299 -6.41 -4.19 -7.63
N THR A 300 -6.32 -5.45 -7.20
CA THR A 300 -6.43 -5.85 -5.81
C THR A 300 -5.05 -6.14 -5.27
N GLY A 301 -4.61 -5.28 -4.38
CA GLY A 301 -3.33 -5.39 -3.72
C GLY A 301 -3.48 -5.58 -2.22
N GLY A 302 -2.36 -5.55 -1.55
CA GLY A 302 -2.28 -5.63 -0.10
C GLY A 302 -0.85 -5.57 0.36
N SER A 303 -0.68 -5.49 1.67
CA SER A 303 0.62 -5.53 2.30
C SER A 303 0.77 -6.80 3.13
N ASP A 304 1.97 -7.34 3.09
CA ASP A 304 2.45 -8.40 3.96
C ASP A 304 3.49 -7.86 4.94
N LEU A 305 3.56 -8.47 6.10
CA LEU A 305 4.65 -8.27 7.06
C LEU A 305 5.69 -9.39 6.89
N ILE A 306 6.93 -9.01 6.63
CA ILE A 306 8.06 -9.93 6.53
C ILE A 306 9.03 -9.74 7.68
N VAL A 307 9.72 -10.81 8.06
CA VAL A 307 10.79 -10.80 9.07
C VAL A 307 12.11 -11.12 8.39
N PRO A 308 13.05 -10.17 8.32
CA PRO A 308 14.37 -10.43 7.79
C PRO A 308 15.10 -11.56 8.55
N LYS A 309 15.80 -12.42 7.82
CA LYS A 309 16.56 -13.52 8.38
C LYS A 309 17.72 -13.04 9.27
N ASN A 310 18.27 -11.86 8.94
CA ASN A 310 19.40 -11.24 9.65
C ASN A 310 18.96 -10.39 10.86
N SER A 311 17.64 -10.22 11.11
CA SER A 311 17.17 -9.55 12.32
C SER A 311 17.83 -10.14 13.58
N SER A 312 18.33 -9.28 14.47
CA SER A 312 18.92 -9.67 15.75
C SER A 312 17.84 -10.06 16.77
N HIS A 313 16.58 -9.63 16.58
CA HIS A 313 15.46 -9.83 17.49
C HIS A 313 14.35 -10.72 16.92
N ARG A 314 14.67 -11.65 16.02
CA ARG A 314 13.72 -12.50 15.26
C ARG A 314 12.54 -13.05 16.04
N SER A 315 12.74 -13.50 17.28
CA SER A 315 11.65 -14.07 18.10
C SER A 315 10.71 -12.98 18.61
N ALA A 316 11.24 -11.81 19.01
CA ALA A 316 10.42 -10.68 19.44
C ALA A 316 9.69 -10.06 18.24
N ALA A 317 10.35 -9.94 17.09
CA ALA A 317 9.72 -9.50 15.84
C ALA A 317 8.50 -10.36 15.47
N VAL A 318 8.61 -11.68 15.59
CA VAL A 318 7.46 -12.58 15.34
C VAL A 318 6.29 -12.30 16.28
N GLU A 319 6.54 -12.03 17.57
CA GLU A 319 5.46 -11.71 18.52
C GLU A 319 4.78 -10.36 18.17
N VAL A 320 5.55 -9.38 17.67
CA VAL A 320 4.97 -8.11 17.16
C VAL A 320 4.13 -8.38 15.89
N VAL A 321 4.63 -9.18 14.94
CA VAL A 321 3.86 -9.57 13.74
C VAL A 321 2.56 -10.26 14.12
N LYS A 322 2.59 -11.19 15.11
CA LYS A 322 1.38 -11.85 15.62
C LYS A 322 0.38 -10.86 16.20
N ALA A 323 0.86 -9.82 16.88
CA ALA A 323 -0.02 -8.79 17.41
C ALA A 323 -0.67 -7.98 16.28
N LEU A 324 0.12 -7.49 15.31
CA LEU A 324 -0.36 -6.70 14.16
C LEU A 324 -1.34 -7.47 13.28
N ALA A 325 -1.07 -8.76 13.02
CA ALA A 325 -1.92 -9.63 12.21
C ALA A 325 -3.04 -10.31 13.02
N GLY A 326 -3.10 -10.08 14.33
CA GLY A 326 -4.10 -10.64 15.22
C GLY A 326 -5.43 -9.89 15.19
N GLU A 327 -6.51 -10.55 15.61
CA GLU A 327 -7.90 -10.07 15.54
C GLU A 327 -8.09 -8.65 16.10
N LYS A 328 -7.52 -8.35 17.27
CA LYS A 328 -7.64 -7.03 17.93
C LYS A 328 -7.17 -5.90 17.03
N TRP A 329 -5.95 -6.03 16.49
CA TRP A 329 -5.33 -4.97 15.70
C TRP A 329 -5.75 -4.98 14.24
N GLN A 330 -6.16 -6.12 13.71
CA GLN A 330 -6.85 -6.23 12.42
C GLN A 330 -8.20 -5.52 12.45
N THR A 331 -8.96 -5.70 13.54
CA THR A 331 -10.24 -5.00 13.75
C THR A 331 -10.06 -3.49 13.85
N ASP A 332 -9.05 -3.02 14.58
CA ASP A 332 -8.77 -1.59 14.71
C ASP A 332 -8.29 -1.00 13.38
N LEU A 333 -7.41 -1.69 12.67
CA LEU A 333 -6.91 -1.29 11.36
C LEU A 333 -8.03 -1.17 10.33
N ALA A 334 -8.89 -2.19 10.24
CA ALA A 334 -10.01 -2.21 9.33
C ALA A 334 -11.00 -1.06 9.58
N LYS A 335 -11.29 -0.76 10.84
CA LYS A 335 -12.18 0.34 11.21
C LYS A 335 -11.56 1.72 11.00
N THR A 336 -10.24 1.85 11.18
CA THR A 336 -9.52 3.11 11.07
C THR A 336 -9.22 3.47 9.63
N MET A 337 -8.83 2.47 8.81
CA MET A 337 -8.31 2.68 7.45
C MET A 337 -9.25 2.16 6.36
N SER A 338 -10.39 1.59 6.73
CA SER A 338 -11.33 0.94 5.80
C SER A 338 -10.72 -0.19 4.96
N TYR A 339 -9.68 -0.85 5.47
CA TYR A 339 -9.06 -2.00 4.83
C TYR A 339 -9.85 -3.28 5.02
N VAL A 340 -9.68 -4.22 4.10
CA VAL A 340 -10.16 -5.58 4.28
C VAL A 340 -9.20 -6.32 5.22
N PRO A 341 -9.72 -6.88 6.34
CA PRO A 341 -8.89 -7.67 7.26
C PRO A 341 -8.30 -8.90 6.59
N ASN A 342 -7.23 -9.41 7.16
CA ASN A 342 -6.52 -10.57 6.61
C ASN A 342 -7.29 -11.90 6.70
N LYS A 343 -8.39 -11.96 7.48
CA LYS A 343 -9.17 -13.19 7.72
C LYS A 343 -10.63 -13.06 7.30
N THR A 344 -11.17 -14.12 6.74
CA THR A 344 -12.62 -14.26 6.42
C THR A 344 -13.50 -14.13 7.64
N THR A 345 -13.04 -14.59 8.81
CA THR A 345 -13.75 -14.51 10.10
C THR A 345 -13.92 -13.09 10.63
N LEU A 346 -13.25 -12.10 10.05
CA LEU A 346 -13.34 -10.69 10.41
C LEU A 346 -14.17 -9.86 9.42
N ALA A 347 -14.85 -10.47 8.46
CA ALA A 347 -15.59 -9.76 7.43
C ALA A 347 -16.68 -8.82 8.02
N ASP A 348 -17.32 -9.22 9.12
CA ASP A 348 -18.39 -8.43 9.78
C ASP A 348 -17.88 -7.10 10.39
N VAL A 349 -16.55 -6.98 10.61
CA VAL A 349 -15.94 -5.79 11.23
C VAL A 349 -16.15 -4.53 10.38
N ILE A 350 -16.25 -4.71 9.06
CA ILE A 350 -16.34 -3.65 8.06
C ILE A 350 -17.75 -3.56 7.42
N GLU A 351 -18.70 -4.34 7.89
CA GLU A 351 -20.07 -4.31 7.41
C GLU A 351 -20.72 -2.92 7.65
N GLY A 352 -21.40 -2.40 6.64
CA GLY A 352 -22.11 -1.11 6.71
C GLY A 352 -21.24 0.14 6.47
N GLN A 353 -19.95 0.00 6.19
CA GLN A 353 -19.11 1.12 5.76
C GLN A 353 -19.27 1.34 4.24
N GLU A 354 -19.55 2.60 3.82
CA GLU A 354 -19.73 2.96 2.39
C GLU A 354 -18.49 2.61 1.55
N ALA A 355 -17.31 2.93 2.06
CA ALA A 355 -16.02 2.63 1.43
C ALA A 355 -15.82 1.14 1.19
N THR A 356 -16.11 0.32 2.20
CA THR A 356 -15.95 -1.14 2.12
C THR A 356 -16.99 -1.77 1.20
N ALA A 357 -18.22 -1.24 1.18
CA ALA A 357 -19.23 -1.69 0.23
C ALA A 357 -18.78 -1.46 -1.23
N ALA A 358 -18.20 -0.30 -1.53
CA ALA A 358 -17.65 -0.02 -2.85
C ALA A 358 -16.47 -0.94 -3.20
N MET A 359 -15.55 -1.20 -2.25
CA MET A 359 -14.47 -2.17 -2.43
C MET A 359 -14.97 -3.60 -2.68
N ALA A 360 -15.97 -4.05 -1.90
CA ALA A 360 -16.51 -5.40 -2.03
C ALA A 360 -17.11 -5.63 -3.42
N VAL A 361 -17.80 -4.63 -3.96
CA VAL A 361 -18.32 -4.68 -5.33
C VAL A 361 -17.17 -4.77 -6.34
N GLY A 362 -16.16 -3.90 -6.24
CA GLY A 362 -15.00 -3.90 -7.15
C GLY A 362 -14.17 -5.18 -7.04
N ALA A 363 -14.09 -5.80 -5.85
CA ALA A 363 -13.33 -7.02 -5.64
C ALA A 363 -13.86 -8.23 -6.44
N ALA A 364 -15.13 -8.21 -6.88
CA ALA A 364 -15.69 -9.25 -7.73
C ALA A 364 -14.95 -9.36 -9.08
N GLU A 365 -14.42 -8.26 -9.60
CA GLU A 365 -13.60 -8.17 -10.81
C GLU A 365 -12.14 -7.80 -10.47
N GLY A 366 -11.75 -8.03 -9.21
CA GLY A 366 -10.40 -7.77 -8.72
C GLY A 366 -9.36 -8.70 -9.33
N ARG A 367 -8.23 -8.13 -9.76
CA ARG A 367 -7.12 -8.89 -10.35
C ARG A 367 -5.79 -8.47 -9.75
N ALA A 368 -4.87 -9.41 -9.68
CA ALA A 368 -3.47 -9.18 -9.32
C ALA A 368 -2.59 -8.98 -10.57
N THR A 369 -1.38 -8.53 -10.35
CA THR A 369 -0.33 -8.51 -11.38
C THR A 369 -0.02 -9.92 -11.89
N PRO A 370 0.62 -10.07 -13.08
CA PRO A 370 1.01 -11.37 -13.60
C PRO A 370 1.76 -12.22 -12.58
N ASN A 371 1.32 -13.46 -12.39
CA ASN A 371 1.89 -14.39 -11.42
C ASN A 371 3.25 -14.94 -11.87
N SER A 372 4.21 -14.05 -12.07
CA SER A 372 5.60 -14.37 -12.35
C SER A 372 6.46 -14.05 -11.13
N PRO A 373 7.30 -14.96 -10.65
CA PRO A 373 8.23 -14.67 -9.56
C PRO A 373 9.19 -13.50 -9.86
N LYS A 374 9.32 -13.15 -11.14
CA LYS A 374 10.13 -12.01 -11.60
C LYS A 374 9.33 -10.73 -11.85
N TRP A 375 8.02 -10.70 -11.54
CA TRP A 375 7.21 -9.51 -11.75
C TRP A 375 7.74 -8.29 -10.97
N ALA A 376 8.27 -8.52 -9.79
CA ALA A 376 8.91 -7.46 -9.00
C ALA A 376 10.05 -6.74 -9.75
N ASN A 377 10.74 -7.40 -10.71
CA ASN A 377 11.73 -6.73 -11.57
C ASN A 377 11.07 -5.76 -12.56
N VAL A 378 9.83 -6.06 -12.99
CA VAL A 378 9.04 -5.14 -13.82
C VAL A 378 8.64 -3.92 -13.01
N GLU A 379 8.15 -4.11 -11.78
CA GLU A 379 7.75 -3.02 -10.89
C GLU A 379 8.93 -2.11 -10.51
N LEU A 380 10.13 -2.70 -10.33
CA LEU A 380 11.33 -1.98 -9.94
C LEU A 380 11.74 -0.87 -10.91
N ASP A 381 11.58 -1.10 -12.21
CA ASP A 381 11.96 -0.17 -13.29
C ASP A 381 10.74 0.29 -14.12
N ASN A 382 9.61 -0.13 -13.75
CA ASN A 382 8.25 0.03 -14.26
C ASN A 382 8.13 0.66 -15.67
N PRO A 383 8.28 -0.14 -16.74
CA PRO A 383 8.23 0.37 -18.11
C PRO A 383 6.83 0.81 -18.55
N ILE A 384 5.79 0.51 -17.75
CA ILE A 384 4.41 0.95 -18.02
C ILE A 384 4.29 2.48 -17.81
N LYS A 385 4.95 3.04 -16.80
CA LYS A 385 4.91 4.48 -16.52
C LYS A 385 5.38 5.34 -17.70
N PRO A 386 6.57 5.17 -18.29
CA PRO A 386 6.98 5.92 -19.47
C PRO A 386 6.11 5.64 -20.71
N TYR A 387 5.54 4.43 -20.86
CA TYR A 387 4.54 4.14 -21.89
C TYR A 387 3.31 5.05 -21.74
N MET A 388 2.75 5.14 -20.54
CA MET A 388 1.60 6.00 -20.24
C MET A 388 1.91 7.46 -20.58
N THR A 389 3.04 7.96 -20.09
CA THR A 389 3.50 9.34 -20.39
C THR A 389 3.57 9.61 -21.89
N ALA A 390 4.20 8.73 -22.66
CA ALA A 390 4.35 8.89 -24.11
C ALA A 390 2.99 8.99 -24.81
N VAL A 391 2.03 8.11 -24.45
CA VAL A 391 0.67 8.14 -25.02
C VAL A 391 -0.10 9.39 -24.62
N LEU A 392 0.02 9.84 -23.37
CA LEU A 392 -0.64 11.07 -22.89
C LEU A 392 -0.05 12.33 -23.53
N GLN A 393 1.23 12.29 -23.92
CA GLN A 393 1.90 13.38 -24.66
C GLN A 393 1.68 13.31 -26.17
N GLY A 394 0.97 12.28 -26.67
CA GLY A 394 0.51 12.22 -28.07
C GLY A 394 1.22 11.21 -28.95
N GLU A 395 2.10 10.36 -28.40
CA GLU A 395 2.67 9.25 -29.14
C GLU A 395 1.59 8.21 -29.51
N ASP A 396 1.78 7.52 -30.62
CA ASP A 396 0.91 6.40 -31.01
C ASP A 396 0.95 5.29 -29.98
N PRO A 397 -0.18 4.85 -29.41
CA PRO A 397 -0.21 3.87 -28.33
C PRO A 397 0.45 2.54 -28.66
N LYS A 398 0.34 2.09 -29.92
CA LYS A 398 0.93 0.81 -30.35
C LYS A 398 2.45 0.90 -30.43
N THR A 399 2.96 2.03 -30.90
CA THR A 399 4.40 2.29 -31.00
C THR A 399 5.03 2.38 -29.61
N ALA A 400 4.41 3.12 -28.70
CA ALA A 400 4.87 3.28 -27.33
C ALA A 400 4.80 1.94 -26.55
N ALA A 401 3.73 1.15 -26.76
CA ALA A 401 3.55 -0.15 -26.13
C ALA A 401 4.64 -1.16 -26.53
N ALA A 402 5.06 -1.20 -27.79
CA ALA A 402 6.09 -2.13 -28.25
C ALA A 402 7.42 -1.96 -27.50
N ALA A 403 7.80 -0.74 -27.16
CA ALA A 403 9.00 -0.47 -26.36
C ALA A 403 8.83 -0.93 -24.90
N ALA A 404 7.65 -0.75 -24.31
CA ALA A 404 7.35 -1.21 -22.97
C ALA A 404 7.31 -2.74 -22.89
N ASP A 405 6.67 -3.41 -23.87
CA ASP A 405 6.56 -4.87 -23.94
C ASP A 405 7.93 -5.54 -24.05
N ALA A 406 8.84 -4.96 -24.82
CA ALA A 406 10.20 -5.47 -24.92
C ALA A 406 10.93 -5.42 -23.55
N ARG A 407 10.72 -4.36 -22.76
CA ARG A 407 11.31 -4.21 -21.42
C ARG A 407 10.63 -5.13 -20.41
N ILE A 408 9.30 -5.26 -20.42
CA ILE A 408 8.56 -6.22 -19.58
C ILE A 408 9.06 -7.64 -19.84
N SER A 409 9.11 -8.05 -21.10
CA SER A 409 9.58 -9.39 -21.49
C SER A 409 11.03 -9.62 -21.07
N ALA A 410 11.90 -8.61 -21.15
CA ALA A 410 13.28 -8.72 -20.72
C ALA A 410 13.41 -8.85 -19.17
N ALA A 411 12.60 -8.13 -18.40
CA ALA A 411 12.60 -8.19 -16.95
C ALA A 411 12.07 -9.53 -16.40
N LEU A 412 11.22 -10.22 -17.18
CA LEU A 412 10.60 -11.50 -16.82
C LEU A 412 11.42 -12.73 -17.26
N ARG A 413 12.53 -12.56 -17.99
CA ARG A 413 13.45 -13.64 -18.36
C ARG A 413 14.44 -13.94 -17.23
#